data_442bf656f7ff40a83d6657a58b85d09c
#
_entry.id   442bf656f7ff40a83d6657a58b85d09c
#
_cell.length_a   1.000
_cell.length_b   1.000
_cell.length_c   1.000
_cell.angle_alpha   90.00
_cell.angle_beta   90.00
_cell.angle_gamma   90.00
#
_symmetry.space_group_name_H-M   'P 1'
#
loop_
_entity.id
_entity.type
_entity.pdbx_description
1 polymer ?
#
loop_
_entity_poly.entity_id
_entity_poly.type
_entity_poly.pdbx_seq_one_letter_code
_entity_poly.pdbx_strand_id
1 'polypeptide(L)'
;MPEPTWIGAEIATKKAVPDGLWTQCPECAETVFRKSLEANLMVCPKCDHHMRISARRRIDQLLDPGTFEALDADMAPMDPLGFVDQKPYIERIRDTQRKTKEQDGVQTGTGFIKGRKVVVGVMDFTFMAGSMGSVVGEKLTRAIEHATDHNLPLVIVCCSGGARMQESGFSLMQMAKTSAALARFDSAGGLYIAVLADPTTGGVTASYAMLGDVIFAEPKALIGFAGPRVIQQTIRQELPEGFQTAEFLEKAGFVDRIVHRSALRTEISRIIDYSGK
;
A
#
# COMPACT_ATOMS: atom_id res chain seq x y z
N MET A 1 -66.94 -7.35 -39.41
CA MET A 1 -65.90 -7.92 -38.46
C MET A 1 -64.94 -6.80 -38.16
N PRO A 2 -64.86 -6.33 -36.93
CA PRO A 2 -63.83 -5.32 -36.56
C PRO A 2 -62.46 -5.97 -36.36
N GLU A 3 -61.42 -5.34 -36.88
CA GLU A 3 -60.04 -5.76 -36.73
C GLU A 3 -59.54 -5.64 -35.26
N PRO A 4 -58.66 -6.53 -34.76
CA PRO A 4 -58.14 -6.45 -33.42
C PRO A 4 -57.08 -5.36 -33.31
N THR A 5 -57.30 -4.36 -32.48
CA THR A 5 -56.32 -3.34 -32.05
C THR A 5 -55.31 -4.00 -31.13
N TRP A 6 -54.10 -4.22 -31.58
CA TRP A 6 -52.97 -4.61 -30.76
C TRP A 6 -52.52 -3.40 -29.94
N ILE A 7 -52.76 -3.45 -28.65
CA ILE A 7 -52.19 -2.49 -27.69
C ILE A 7 -50.69 -2.76 -27.62
N GLY A 8 -49.88 -1.86 -28.16
CA GLY A 8 -48.43 -1.93 -28.07
C GLY A 8 -47.98 -1.86 -26.60
N ALA A 9 -47.50 -2.97 -26.08
CA ALA A 9 -46.83 -2.96 -24.80
C ALA A 9 -45.56 -2.13 -24.97
N GLU A 10 -45.44 -0.99 -24.27
CA GLU A 10 -44.19 -0.25 -24.14
C GLU A 10 -43.10 -1.20 -23.59
N ILE A 11 -42.14 -1.54 -24.42
CA ILE A 11 -40.94 -2.26 -23.98
C ILE A 11 -40.22 -1.28 -23.07
N ALA A 12 -40.29 -1.51 -21.74
CA ALA A 12 -39.53 -0.77 -20.77
C ALA A 12 -38.05 -0.85 -21.17
N THR A 13 -37.48 0.28 -21.58
CA THR A 13 -36.06 0.40 -21.90
C THR A 13 -35.26 -0.06 -20.68
N LYS A 14 -34.54 -1.17 -20.83
CA LYS A 14 -33.60 -1.65 -19.79
C LYS A 14 -32.70 -0.46 -19.42
N LYS A 15 -32.83 0.05 -18.21
CA LYS A 15 -31.90 1.05 -17.68
C LYS A 15 -30.49 0.47 -17.83
N ALA A 16 -29.63 1.15 -18.58
CA ALA A 16 -28.22 0.76 -18.68
C ALA A 16 -27.65 0.67 -17.26
N VAL A 17 -27.03 -0.46 -16.96
CA VAL A 17 -26.34 -0.65 -15.67
C VAL A 17 -25.18 0.34 -15.65
N PRO A 18 -25.09 1.23 -14.65
CA PRO A 18 -23.98 2.19 -14.59
C PRO A 18 -22.65 1.46 -14.57
N ASP A 19 -21.68 1.96 -15.36
CA ASP A 19 -20.31 1.42 -15.40
C ASP A 19 -19.70 1.46 -14.00
N GLY A 20 -18.92 0.42 -13.65
CA GLY A 20 -18.20 0.35 -12.39
C GLY A 20 -18.96 -0.17 -11.18
N LEU A 21 -20.20 -0.67 -11.34
CA LEU A 21 -20.95 -1.32 -10.25
C LEU A 21 -20.39 -2.69 -9.87
N TRP A 22 -19.71 -3.36 -10.80
CA TRP A 22 -19.15 -4.69 -10.63
C TRP A 22 -17.65 -4.68 -10.82
N THR A 23 -16.95 -5.49 -10.05
CA THR A 23 -15.49 -5.67 -10.13
C THR A 23 -15.21 -7.16 -10.19
N GLN A 24 -14.39 -7.58 -11.14
CA GLN A 24 -13.91 -8.96 -11.20
C GLN A 24 -12.73 -9.13 -10.23
N CYS A 25 -12.78 -10.17 -9.41
CA CYS A 25 -11.67 -10.54 -8.56
C CYS A 25 -10.51 -11.07 -9.41
N PRO A 26 -9.28 -10.55 -9.27
CA PRO A 26 -8.15 -11.01 -10.06
C PRO A 26 -7.69 -12.43 -9.71
N GLU A 27 -8.04 -12.94 -8.52
CA GLU A 27 -7.64 -14.25 -8.05
C GLU A 27 -8.61 -15.34 -8.48
N CYS A 28 -9.90 -15.19 -8.15
CA CYS A 28 -10.91 -16.23 -8.44
C CYS A 28 -11.79 -15.93 -9.65
N ALA A 29 -11.55 -14.82 -10.36
CA ALA A 29 -12.32 -14.34 -11.51
C ALA A 29 -13.83 -14.11 -11.25
N GLU A 30 -14.29 -14.23 -10.01
CA GLU A 30 -15.69 -13.98 -9.65
C GLU A 30 -16.04 -12.50 -9.78
N THR A 31 -17.21 -12.20 -10.30
CA THR A 31 -17.73 -10.84 -10.42
C THR A 31 -18.46 -10.45 -9.13
N VAL A 32 -17.92 -9.46 -8.42
CA VAL A 32 -18.43 -9.02 -7.12
C VAL A 32 -18.98 -7.59 -7.21
N PHE A 33 -20.08 -7.34 -6.52
CA PHE A 33 -20.66 -6.01 -6.45
C PHE A 33 -19.73 -5.06 -5.68
N ARG A 34 -19.40 -3.91 -6.28
CA ARG A 34 -18.40 -2.99 -5.75
C ARG A 34 -18.71 -2.51 -4.32
N LYS A 35 -19.98 -2.20 -4.03
CA LYS A 35 -20.36 -1.79 -2.66
C LYS A 35 -20.15 -2.89 -1.63
N SER A 36 -20.33 -4.16 -2.02
CA SER A 36 -20.04 -5.31 -1.13
C SER A 36 -18.54 -5.44 -0.88
N LEU A 37 -17.70 -5.20 -1.89
CA LEU A 37 -16.26 -5.15 -1.71
C LEU A 37 -15.83 -4.01 -0.79
N GLU A 38 -16.41 -2.82 -0.97
CA GLU A 38 -16.13 -1.65 -0.14
C GLU A 38 -16.53 -1.87 1.32
N ALA A 39 -17.71 -2.46 1.55
CA ALA A 39 -18.17 -2.84 2.88
C ALA A 39 -17.29 -3.92 3.53
N ASN A 40 -16.69 -4.83 2.72
CA ASN A 40 -15.73 -5.85 3.15
C ASN A 40 -14.27 -5.37 3.03
N LEU A 41 -14.00 -4.08 3.19
CA LEU A 41 -12.65 -3.49 3.18
C LEU A 41 -11.83 -3.81 1.91
N MET A 42 -12.49 -4.01 0.77
CA MET A 42 -11.87 -4.44 -0.50
C MET A 42 -11.22 -5.85 -0.42
N VAL A 43 -11.78 -6.72 0.39
CA VAL A 43 -11.45 -8.15 0.42
C VAL A 43 -12.54 -8.93 -0.32
N CYS A 44 -12.15 -9.84 -1.19
CA CYS A 44 -13.09 -10.64 -1.97
C CYS A 44 -13.91 -11.56 -1.05
N PRO A 45 -15.24 -11.50 -1.05
CA PRO A 45 -16.06 -12.34 -0.17
C PRO A 45 -16.10 -13.82 -0.58
N LYS A 46 -15.52 -14.16 -1.75
CA LYS A 46 -15.50 -15.55 -2.29
C LYS A 46 -14.21 -16.28 -2.00
N CYS A 47 -13.06 -15.63 -2.17
CA CYS A 47 -11.74 -16.28 -2.04
C CYS A 47 -10.83 -15.61 -1.03
N ASP A 48 -11.32 -14.59 -0.34
CA ASP A 48 -10.57 -13.83 0.67
C ASP A 48 -9.34 -13.08 0.12
N HIS A 49 -9.28 -12.87 -1.20
CA HIS A 49 -8.20 -12.12 -1.82
C HIS A 49 -8.25 -10.64 -1.40
N HIS A 50 -7.16 -10.13 -0.88
CA HIS A 50 -6.97 -8.74 -0.48
C HIS A 50 -6.63 -7.87 -1.70
N MET A 51 -7.60 -7.13 -2.22
CA MET A 51 -7.38 -6.25 -3.37
C MET A 51 -6.50 -5.08 -3.00
N ARG A 52 -5.69 -4.60 -3.96
CA ARG A 52 -4.93 -3.36 -3.79
C ARG A 52 -5.87 -2.17 -3.59
N ILE A 53 -5.51 -1.28 -2.68
CA ILE A 53 -6.27 -0.07 -2.37
C ILE A 53 -5.35 1.14 -2.36
N SER A 54 -5.92 2.34 -2.59
CA SER A 54 -5.16 3.59 -2.50
C SER A 54 -4.74 3.89 -1.06
N ALA A 55 -3.71 4.73 -0.90
CA ALA A 55 -3.26 5.20 0.41
C ALA A 55 -4.40 5.86 1.19
N ARG A 56 -5.19 6.72 0.56
CA ARG A 56 -6.34 7.38 1.19
C ARG A 56 -7.32 6.37 1.79
N ARG A 57 -7.72 5.35 1.02
CA ARG A 57 -8.63 4.31 1.51
C ARG A 57 -8.00 3.50 2.65
N ARG A 58 -6.71 3.25 2.61
CA ARG A 58 -6.01 2.57 3.70
C ARG A 58 -5.99 3.40 4.98
N ILE A 59 -5.76 4.69 4.88
CA ILE A 59 -5.84 5.65 5.98
C ILE A 59 -7.24 5.62 6.60
N ASP A 60 -8.28 5.75 5.77
CA ASP A 60 -9.69 5.71 6.23
C ASP A 60 -10.06 4.37 6.91
N GLN A 61 -9.41 3.26 6.54
CA GLN A 61 -9.61 1.96 7.17
C GLN A 61 -8.84 1.77 8.47
N LEU A 62 -7.68 2.41 8.62
CA LEU A 62 -6.80 2.24 9.78
C LEU A 62 -7.08 3.25 10.89
N LEU A 63 -7.25 4.50 10.54
CA LEU A 63 -7.40 5.57 11.52
C LEU A 63 -8.85 5.76 11.97
N ASP A 64 -9.01 6.40 13.10
CA ASP A 64 -10.30 6.85 13.58
C ASP A 64 -10.85 7.95 12.65
N PRO A 65 -12.15 7.96 12.35
CA PRO A 65 -12.71 8.88 11.38
C PRO A 65 -12.40 10.34 11.68
N GLY A 66 -11.89 11.07 10.68
CA GLY A 66 -11.63 12.51 10.77
C GLY A 66 -10.39 12.90 11.56
N THR A 67 -9.55 11.93 11.97
CA THR A 67 -8.37 12.22 12.80
C THR A 67 -7.06 12.35 12.02
N PHE A 68 -7.08 12.06 10.72
CA PHE A 68 -5.86 12.16 9.90
C PHE A 68 -5.45 13.60 9.64
N GLU A 69 -4.25 13.94 10.07
CA GLU A 69 -3.57 15.21 9.81
C GLU A 69 -2.32 14.93 8.95
N ALA A 70 -2.36 15.40 7.69
CA ALA A 70 -1.28 15.13 6.75
C ALA A 70 0.01 15.87 7.10
N LEU A 71 1.14 15.21 6.95
CA LEU A 71 2.49 15.78 7.00
C LEU A 71 3.06 15.86 5.58
N ASP A 72 3.72 16.99 5.26
CA ASP A 72 4.41 17.21 3.97
C ASP A 72 3.53 16.93 2.73
N ALA A 73 2.25 17.29 2.79
CA ALA A 73 1.28 16.96 1.73
C ALA A 73 1.67 17.49 0.34
N ASP A 74 2.29 18.67 0.29
CA ASP A 74 2.64 19.37 -0.96
C ASP A 74 3.98 18.94 -1.55
N MET A 75 4.73 18.06 -0.87
CA MET A 75 6.03 17.60 -1.35
C MET A 75 5.88 16.73 -2.60
N ALA A 76 6.44 17.19 -3.72
CA ALA A 76 6.33 16.56 -5.02
C ALA A 76 7.71 16.25 -5.63
N PRO A 77 7.85 15.16 -6.42
CA PRO A 77 9.11 14.80 -7.04
C PRO A 77 9.49 15.77 -8.15
N MET A 78 10.80 15.96 -8.30
CA MET A 78 11.43 16.64 -9.41
C MET A 78 12.21 15.62 -10.26
N ASP A 79 12.60 16.05 -11.47
CA ASP A 79 13.45 15.27 -12.34
C ASP A 79 14.86 15.89 -12.42
N PRO A 80 15.74 15.62 -11.43
CA PRO A 80 17.08 16.22 -11.41
C PRO A 80 18.01 15.64 -12.48
N LEU A 81 17.65 14.47 -13.07
CA LEU A 81 18.47 13.78 -14.05
C LEU A 81 18.04 14.02 -15.49
N GLY A 82 16.87 14.63 -15.73
CA GLY A 82 16.29 14.74 -17.06
C GLY A 82 16.06 13.36 -17.70
N PHE A 83 15.61 12.37 -16.88
CA PHE A 83 15.51 10.98 -17.31
C PHE A 83 14.45 10.79 -18.39
N VAL A 84 14.84 10.10 -19.45
CA VAL A 84 13.95 9.74 -20.58
C VAL A 84 14.15 8.28 -20.93
N ASP A 85 13.08 7.49 -20.86
CA ASP A 85 12.98 6.18 -21.49
C ASP A 85 12.02 6.26 -22.69
N GLN A 86 10.89 5.56 -22.66
CA GLN A 86 9.81 5.71 -23.65
C GLN A 86 9.08 7.04 -23.53
N LYS A 87 9.21 7.72 -22.37
CA LYS A 87 8.57 9.00 -22.07
C LYS A 87 9.40 9.75 -21.02
N PRO A 88 9.53 11.10 -21.11
CA PRO A 88 10.19 11.89 -20.08
C PRO A 88 9.60 11.65 -18.68
N TYR A 89 10.47 11.50 -17.68
CA TYR A 89 10.04 11.20 -16.31
C TYR A 89 9.12 12.29 -15.74
N ILE A 90 9.43 13.56 -16.00
CA ILE A 90 8.59 14.69 -15.56
C ILE A 90 7.15 14.62 -16.11
N GLU A 91 6.96 14.14 -17.34
CA GLU A 91 5.64 13.95 -17.91
C GLU A 91 4.91 12.76 -17.26
N ARG A 92 5.65 11.68 -16.94
CA ARG A 92 5.13 10.52 -16.24
C ARG A 92 4.63 10.90 -14.85
N ILE A 93 5.38 11.73 -14.11
CA ILE A 93 4.97 12.31 -12.83
C ILE A 93 3.64 13.07 -13.00
N ARG A 94 3.59 14.04 -13.91
CA ARG A 94 2.39 14.88 -14.13
C ARG A 94 1.16 14.06 -14.50
N ASP A 95 1.32 13.05 -15.35
CA ASP A 95 0.21 12.16 -15.74
C ASP A 95 -0.30 11.34 -14.57
N THR A 96 0.62 10.85 -13.73
CA THR A 96 0.25 10.05 -12.56
C THR A 96 -0.44 10.94 -11.52
N GLN A 97 0.09 12.13 -11.23
CA GLN A 97 -0.54 13.11 -10.34
C GLN A 97 -1.97 13.47 -10.80
N ARG A 98 -2.18 13.67 -12.11
CA ARG A 98 -3.52 13.93 -12.66
C ARG A 98 -4.50 12.79 -12.44
N LYS A 99 -4.01 11.53 -12.56
CA LYS A 99 -4.83 10.32 -12.39
C LYS A 99 -5.15 10.01 -10.93
N THR A 100 -4.15 10.07 -10.07
CA THR A 100 -4.25 9.65 -8.67
C THR A 100 -4.73 10.76 -7.76
N LYS A 101 -4.50 12.02 -8.13
CA LYS A 101 -4.66 13.23 -7.31
C LYS A 101 -3.69 13.28 -6.13
N GLU A 102 -2.65 12.47 -6.16
CA GLU A 102 -1.58 12.41 -5.16
C GLU A 102 -0.32 13.08 -5.69
N GLN A 103 0.50 13.63 -4.80
CA GLN A 103 1.78 14.27 -5.18
C GLN A 103 2.88 13.24 -5.43
N ASP A 104 2.92 12.16 -4.63
CA ASP A 104 3.83 11.02 -4.81
C ASP A 104 3.24 9.74 -4.20
N GLY A 105 3.98 8.65 -4.26
CA GLY A 105 3.59 7.27 -3.89
C GLY A 105 3.49 6.99 -2.38
N VAL A 106 3.44 8.00 -1.52
CA VAL A 106 3.23 7.85 -0.08
C VAL A 106 2.46 9.01 0.51
N GLN A 107 1.53 8.73 1.41
CA GLN A 107 0.92 9.70 2.32
C GLN A 107 1.47 9.50 3.73
N THR A 108 1.90 10.58 4.37
CA THR A 108 2.38 10.60 5.74
C THR A 108 1.54 11.55 6.59
N GLY A 109 1.39 11.24 7.87
CA GLY A 109 0.58 12.07 8.76
C GLY A 109 0.49 11.51 10.16
N THR A 110 -0.26 12.19 11.01
CA THR A 110 -0.66 11.72 12.33
C THR A 110 -2.15 11.36 12.34
N GLY A 111 -2.57 10.59 13.32
CA GLY A 111 -3.97 10.24 13.54
C GLY A 111 -4.13 9.34 14.74
N PHE A 112 -5.32 8.78 14.91
CA PHE A 112 -5.59 7.89 16.04
C PHE A 112 -6.01 6.49 15.52
N ILE A 113 -5.50 5.44 16.17
CA ILE A 113 -5.97 4.06 15.98
C ILE A 113 -6.62 3.61 17.30
N LYS A 114 -7.95 3.51 17.30
CA LYS A 114 -8.72 3.17 18.51
C LYS A 114 -8.31 4.05 19.72
N GLY A 115 -8.19 5.35 19.49
CA GLY A 115 -7.84 6.33 20.52
C GLY A 115 -6.34 6.47 20.85
N ARG A 116 -5.45 5.70 20.19
CA ARG A 116 -3.98 5.82 20.37
C ARG A 116 -3.42 6.69 19.28
N LYS A 117 -2.74 7.77 19.65
CA LYS A 117 -2.10 8.67 18.69
C LYS A 117 -0.91 7.98 18.05
N VAL A 118 -0.83 8.04 16.74
CA VAL A 118 0.23 7.39 15.95
C VAL A 118 0.71 8.30 14.82
N VAL A 119 1.94 8.07 14.38
CA VAL A 119 2.42 8.56 13.09
C VAL A 119 2.25 7.45 12.05
N VAL A 120 1.73 7.80 10.87
CA VAL A 120 1.50 6.82 9.80
C VAL A 120 2.23 7.22 8.52
N GLY A 121 2.77 6.23 7.83
CA GLY A 121 3.20 6.30 6.44
C GLY A 121 2.45 5.25 5.62
N VAL A 122 1.73 5.64 4.58
CA VAL A 122 0.93 4.71 3.78
C VAL A 122 1.31 4.85 2.32
N MET A 123 1.88 3.79 1.75
CA MET A 123 2.28 3.77 0.35
C MET A 123 1.08 3.55 -0.57
N ASP A 124 1.14 4.15 -1.75
CA ASP A 124 0.11 4.04 -2.79
C ASP A 124 0.67 3.39 -4.05
N PHE A 125 0.26 2.15 -4.30
CA PHE A 125 0.69 1.40 -5.49
C PHE A 125 0.19 2.03 -6.80
N THR A 126 -0.87 2.82 -6.77
CA THR A 126 -1.42 3.47 -7.95
C THR A 126 -0.51 4.58 -8.49
N PHE A 127 0.37 5.13 -7.64
CA PHE A 127 1.37 6.10 -8.05
C PHE A 127 2.67 5.40 -8.45
N MET A 128 2.91 5.23 -9.74
CA MET A 128 4.11 4.60 -10.31
C MET A 128 4.51 3.28 -9.62
N ALA A 129 3.52 2.38 -9.41
CA ALA A 129 3.67 1.12 -8.68
C ALA A 129 4.18 1.28 -7.23
N GLY A 130 3.88 2.40 -6.58
CA GLY A 130 4.34 2.68 -5.21
C GLY A 130 5.87 2.77 -5.10
N SER A 131 6.57 3.05 -6.20
CA SER A 131 8.04 3.03 -6.23
C SER A 131 8.64 4.12 -5.34
N MET A 132 9.65 3.75 -4.55
CA MET A 132 10.37 4.64 -3.65
C MET A 132 11.32 5.54 -4.44
N GLY A 133 10.95 6.81 -4.60
CA GLY A 133 11.81 7.89 -5.06
C GLY A 133 12.29 8.77 -3.90
N SER A 134 12.97 9.86 -4.23
CA SER A 134 13.51 10.82 -3.27
C SER A 134 12.45 11.40 -2.33
N VAL A 135 11.28 11.73 -2.86
CA VAL A 135 10.15 12.27 -2.06
C VAL A 135 9.56 11.23 -1.12
N VAL A 136 9.37 9.98 -1.59
CA VAL A 136 8.89 8.90 -0.70
C VAL A 136 9.85 8.70 0.47
N GLY A 137 11.16 8.62 0.20
CA GLY A 137 12.16 8.48 1.24
C GLY A 137 12.22 9.67 2.18
N GLU A 138 12.12 10.91 1.67
CA GLU A 138 12.10 12.13 2.47
C GLU A 138 10.87 12.18 3.39
N LYS A 139 9.67 11.96 2.85
CA LYS A 139 8.42 11.97 3.62
C LYS A 139 8.43 10.93 4.73
N LEU A 140 8.89 9.70 4.43
CA LEU A 140 9.04 8.67 5.46
C LEU A 140 10.08 9.04 6.50
N THR A 141 11.23 9.61 6.10
CA THR A 141 12.25 10.08 7.04
C THR A 141 11.69 11.12 8.00
N ARG A 142 11.00 12.13 7.50
CA ARG A 142 10.35 13.17 8.33
C ARG A 142 9.26 12.60 9.23
N ALA A 143 8.47 11.64 8.75
CA ALA A 143 7.49 10.96 9.58
C ALA A 143 8.15 10.19 10.73
N ILE A 144 9.27 9.50 10.48
CA ILE A 144 10.06 8.80 11.50
C ILE A 144 10.64 9.81 12.52
N GLU A 145 11.21 10.91 12.04
CA GLU A 145 11.75 11.99 12.90
C GLU A 145 10.64 12.62 13.74
N HIS A 146 9.48 12.90 13.15
CA HIS A 146 8.31 13.39 13.86
C HIS A 146 7.84 12.40 14.96
N ALA A 147 7.83 11.09 14.67
CA ALA A 147 7.51 10.06 15.65
C ALA A 147 8.54 10.04 16.81
N THR A 148 9.83 10.22 16.49
CA THR A 148 10.91 10.31 17.47
C THR A 148 10.72 11.50 18.42
N ASP A 149 10.55 12.69 17.83
CA ASP A 149 10.46 13.96 18.58
C ASP A 149 9.25 14.03 19.52
N HIS A 150 8.15 13.34 19.13
CA HIS A 150 6.90 13.34 19.90
C HIS A 150 6.69 12.05 20.71
N ASN A 151 7.64 11.10 20.68
CA ASN A 151 7.53 9.78 21.31
C ASN A 151 6.22 9.06 20.96
N LEU A 152 5.89 9.03 19.65
CA LEU A 152 4.68 8.40 19.13
C LEU A 152 5.02 7.07 18.45
N PRO A 153 4.14 6.05 18.52
CA PRO A 153 4.27 4.85 17.69
C PRO A 153 4.23 5.19 16.21
N LEU A 154 5.06 4.51 15.44
CA LEU A 154 5.13 4.62 13.98
C LEU A 154 4.50 3.40 13.32
N VAL A 155 3.61 3.62 12.35
CA VAL A 155 3.01 2.56 11.53
C VAL A 155 3.27 2.86 10.05
N ILE A 156 4.00 2.01 9.36
CA ILE A 156 4.19 2.15 7.90
C ILE A 156 3.51 0.98 7.18
N VAL A 157 2.57 1.31 6.28
CA VAL A 157 1.97 0.35 5.37
C VAL A 157 2.72 0.37 4.05
N CYS A 158 3.43 -0.71 3.78
CA CYS A 158 4.23 -0.89 2.59
C CYS A 158 3.42 -1.52 1.46
N CYS A 159 3.47 -0.91 0.27
CA CYS A 159 2.88 -1.46 -0.96
C CYS A 159 3.66 -0.89 -2.15
N SER A 160 4.65 -1.64 -2.66
CA SER A 160 5.64 -1.09 -3.58
C SER A 160 6.27 -2.13 -4.51
N GLY A 161 6.53 -1.70 -5.74
CA GLY A 161 7.39 -2.42 -6.69
C GLY A 161 8.90 -2.22 -6.46
N GLY A 162 9.32 -1.42 -5.47
CA GLY A 162 10.73 -1.20 -5.13
C GLY A 162 11.24 0.22 -5.39
N ALA A 163 12.56 0.36 -5.61
CA ALA A 163 13.19 1.65 -5.87
C ALA A 163 12.77 2.22 -7.24
N ARG A 164 12.59 3.54 -7.33
CA ARG A 164 12.18 4.24 -8.55
C ARG A 164 13.35 4.36 -9.52
N MET A 165 13.29 3.60 -10.62
CA MET A 165 14.35 3.53 -11.63
C MET A 165 14.71 4.90 -12.23
N GLN A 166 13.71 5.76 -12.46
CA GLN A 166 13.87 7.06 -13.08
C GLN A 166 14.70 8.05 -12.24
N GLU A 167 14.84 7.79 -10.96
CA GLU A 167 15.67 8.58 -10.05
C GLU A 167 17.04 7.95 -9.77
N SER A 168 17.35 6.79 -10.39
CA SER A 168 18.65 6.14 -10.33
C SER A 168 19.24 6.04 -8.91
N GLY A 169 20.47 6.52 -8.68
CA GLY A 169 21.13 6.50 -7.38
C GLY A 169 20.41 7.25 -6.28
N PHE A 170 19.60 8.29 -6.60
CA PHE A 170 18.83 9.01 -5.59
C PHE A 170 17.78 8.11 -4.92
N SER A 171 17.13 7.24 -5.68
CA SER A 171 16.18 6.29 -5.10
C SER A 171 16.86 5.21 -4.25
N LEU A 172 18.06 4.76 -4.63
CA LEU A 172 18.83 3.80 -3.84
C LEU A 172 19.28 4.40 -2.49
N MET A 173 19.69 5.67 -2.49
CA MET A 173 20.10 6.35 -1.25
C MET A 173 18.95 6.54 -0.25
N GLN A 174 17.69 6.45 -0.68
CA GLN A 174 16.57 6.49 0.24
C GLN A 174 16.53 5.28 1.19
N MET A 175 17.01 4.12 0.75
CA MET A 175 17.13 2.95 1.64
C MET A 175 18.04 3.27 2.84
N ALA A 176 19.22 3.81 2.61
CA ALA A 176 20.15 4.20 3.68
C ALA A 176 19.56 5.31 4.56
N LYS A 177 18.91 6.29 3.95
CA LYS A 177 18.31 7.45 4.65
C LYS A 177 17.20 7.02 5.61
N THR A 178 16.23 6.23 5.16
CA THR A 178 15.13 5.74 5.98
C THR A 178 15.62 4.79 7.07
N SER A 179 16.58 3.89 6.75
CA SER A 179 17.17 2.98 7.73
C SER A 179 17.93 3.73 8.84
N ALA A 180 18.67 4.80 8.48
CA ALA A 180 19.36 5.64 9.47
C ALA A 180 18.38 6.40 10.38
N ALA A 181 17.24 6.85 9.84
CA ALA A 181 16.20 7.48 10.64
C ALA A 181 15.57 6.47 11.61
N LEU A 182 15.25 5.25 11.14
CA LEU A 182 14.72 4.17 11.99
C LEU A 182 15.72 3.75 13.08
N ALA A 183 17.00 3.70 12.78
CA ALA A 183 18.02 3.41 13.81
C ALA A 183 18.05 4.46 14.93
N ARG A 184 17.84 5.75 14.60
CA ARG A 184 17.69 6.81 15.62
C ARG A 184 16.40 6.66 16.41
N PHE A 185 15.31 6.30 15.74
CA PHE A 185 14.00 6.06 16.35
C PHE A 185 14.06 4.89 17.35
N ASP A 186 14.68 3.78 16.96
CA ASP A 186 14.94 2.62 17.84
C ASP A 186 15.78 3.02 19.06
N SER A 187 16.90 3.73 18.85
CA SER A 187 17.76 4.22 19.94
C SER A 187 17.05 5.16 20.91
N ALA A 188 15.99 5.83 20.47
CA ALA A 188 15.12 6.66 21.31
C ALA A 188 14.01 5.85 22.02
N GLY A 189 13.98 4.53 21.86
CA GLY A 189 12.94 3.64 22.41
C GLY A 189 11.60 3.76 21.69
N GLY A 190 11.62 4.08 20.40
CA GLY A 190 10.43 4.13 19.54
C GLY A 190 9.80 2.75 19.32
N LEU A 191 8.53 2.72 18.95
CA LEU A 191 7.84 1.51 18.48
C LEU A 191 7.52 1.65 17.01
N TYR A 192 8.07 0.77 16.17
CA TYR A 192 7.80 0.71 14.75
C TYR A 192 7.04 -0.56 14.35
N ILE A 193 5.85 -0.41 13.80
CA ILE A 193 5.02 -1.49 13.25
C ILE A 193 5.02 -1.37 11.72
N ALA A 194 5.60 -2.35 11.04
CA ALA A 194 5.52 -2.47 9.58
C ALA A 194 4.33 -3.34 9.18
N VAL A 195 3.56 -2.91 8.18
CA VAL A 195 2.46 -3.67 7.59
C VAL A 195 2.76 -3.90 6.11
N LEU A 196 2.96 -5.14 5.71
CA LEU A 196 3.35 -5.52 4.37
C LEU A 196 2.11 -5.92 3.56
N ALA A 197 1.73 -5.10 2.58
CA ALA A 197 0.64 -5.39 1.65
C ALA A 197 1.18 -5.86 0.28
N ASP A 198 0.27 -6.35 -0.58
CA ASP A 198 0.62 -6.85 -1.91
C ASP A 198 0.77 -5.73 -2.96
N PRO A 199 1.93 -5.65 -3.65
CA PRO A 199 3.22 -6.26 -3.36
C PRO A 199 4.10 -5.38 -2.46
N THR A 200 5.07 -5.96 -1.75
CA THR A 200 6.16 -5.24 -1.09
C THR A 200 7.49 -5.82 -1.56
N THR A 201 8.18 -5.12 -2.47
CA THR A 201 9.34 -5.70 -3.16
C THR A 201 10.52 -4.74 -3.28
N GLY A 202 11.66 -5.26 -3.69
CA GLY A 202 12.86 -4.52 -4.06
C GLY A 202 13.49 -3.73 -2.91
N GLY A 203 13.89 -2.50 -3.18
CA GLY A 203 14.53 -1.62 -2.20
C GLY A 203 13.66 -1.29 -0.99
N VAL A 204 12.34 -1.37 -1.11
CA VAL A 204 11.41 -1.17 0.02
C VAL A 204 11.52 -2.33 0.99
N THR A 205 11.49 -3.58 0.51
CA THR A 205 11.72 -4.76 1.35
C THR A 205 13.11 -4.76 1.96
N ALA A 206 14.14 -4.36 1.19
CA ALA A 206 15.53 -4.32 1.65
C ALA A 206 15.83 -3.13 2.59
N SER A 207 14.83 -2.37 3.02
CA SER A 207 14.99 -1.24 3.93
C SER A 207 13.87 -1.20 4.97
N TYR A 208 13.12 -0.13 5.06
CA TYR A 208 12.15 0.10 6.13
C TYR A 208 11.08 -0.97 6.27
N ALA A 209 10.71 -1.70 5.22
CA ALA A 209 9.67 -2.73 5.35
C ALA A 209 10.07 -3.90 6.27
N MET A 210 11.37 -4.22 6.36
CA MET A 210 11.89 -5.32 7.19
C MET A 210 12.62 -4.83 8.46
N LEU A 211 12.43 -3.57 8.85
CA LEU A 211 13.05 -2.98 10.03
C LEU A 211 12.03 -2.68 11.16
N GLY A 212 10.81 -3.22 11.07
CA GLY A 212 9.81 -3.10 12.12
C GLY A 212 10.16 -3.91 13.36
N ASP A 213 9.85 -3.38 14.56
CA ASP A 213 9.86 -4.14 15.80
C ASP A 213 8.80 -5.25 15.76
N VAL A 214 7.71 -4.98 15.03
CA VAL A 214 6.68 -5.95 14.69
C VAL A 214 6.33 -5.81 13.21
N ILE A 215 6.39 -6.92 12.49
CA ILE A 215 6.13 -6.98 11.05
C ILE A 215 4.87 -7.80 10.79
N PHE A 216 3.78 -7.13 10.44
CA PHE A 216 2.55 -7.74 9.96
C PHE A 216 2.55 -7.87 8.44
N ALA A 217 1.94 -8.92 7.92
CA ALA A 217 1.67 -9.07 6.49
C ALA A 217 0.18 -9.32 6.22
N GLU A 218 -0.35 -8.80 5.13
CA GLU A 218 -1.66 -9.23 4.65
C GLU A 218 -1.56 -10.64 4.04
N PRO A 219 -2.62 -11.48 4.14
CA PRO A 219 -2.63 -12.82 3.55
C PRO A 219 -2.26 -12.81 2.08
N LYS A 220 -1.43 -13.77 1.66
CA LYS A 220 -0.97 -13.98 0.29
C LYS A 220 -0.21 -12.80 -0.34
N ALA A 221 0.18 -11.79 0.42
CA ALA A 221 0.95 -10.66 -0.11
C ALA A 221 2.29 -11.16 -0.69
N LEU A 222 2.65 -10.68 -1.88
CA LEU A 222 3.96 -10.91 -2.48
C LEU A 222 4.98 -10.01 -1.80
N ILE A 223 5.94 -10.62 -1.11
CA ILE A 223 6.97 -9.90 -0.36
C ILE A 223 8.33 -10.50 -0.71
N GLY A 224 9.25 -9.68 -1.21
CA GLY A 224 10.58 -10.17 -1.58
C GLY A 224 11.46 -9.10 -2.19
N PHE A 225 12.75 -9.40 -2.38
CA PHE A 225 13.67 -8.45 -2.99
C PHE A 225 13.51 -8.43 -4.51
N ALA A 226 13.89 -9.49 -5.19
CA ALA A 226 13.70 -9.63 -6.63
C ALA A 226 12.34 -10.30 -6.92
N GLY A 227 11.64 -9.84 -7.95
CA GLY A 227 10.39 -10.48 -8.38
C GLY A 227 10.60 -11.93 -8.82
N PRO A 228 9.61 -12.83 -8.64
CA PRO A 228 9.74 -14.26 -8.97
C PRO A 228 10.23 -14.52 -10.40
N ARG A 229 9.73 -13.76 -11.36
CA ARG A 229 10.14 -13.87 -12.79
C ARG A 229 11.62 -13.57 -12.98
N VAL A 230 12.15 -12.54 -12.31
CA VAL A 230 13.56 -12.17 -12.41
C VAL A 230 14.44 -13.28 -11.82
N ILE A 231 14.06 -13.84 -10.69
CA ILE A 231 14.77 -14.94 -10.06
C ILE A 231 14.78 -16.16 -10.99
N GLN A 232 13.63 -16.60 -11.47
CA GLN A 232 13.52 -17.75 -12.38
C GLN A 232 14.36 -17.58 -13.65
N GLN A 233 14.34 -16.38 -14.25
CA GLN A 233 15.14 -16.09 -15.44
C GLN A 233 16.65 -16.09 -15.15
N THR A 234 17.05 -15.65 -13.96
CA THR A 234 18.46 -15.57 -13.57
C THR A 234 19.05 -16.92 -13.22
N ILE A 235 18.36 -17.68 -12.35
CA ILE A 235 18.85 -19.00 -11.89
C ILE A 235 18.39 -20.16 -12.79
N ARG A 236 17.44 -19.91 -13.70
CA ARG A 236 16.84 -20.90 -14.63
C ARG A 236 16.28 -22.14 -13.91
N GLN A 237 15.68 -21.93 -12.74
CA GLN A 237 15.05 -22.97 -11.94
C GLN A 237 13.63 -22.55 -11.59
N GLU A 238 12.76 -23.52 -11.39
CA GLU A 238 11.42 -23.28 -10.85
C GLU A 238 11.52 -22.92 -9.37
N LEU A 239 10.73 -21.96 -8.95
CA LEU A 239 10.66 -21.55 -7.55
C LEU A 239 9.73 -22.49 -6.77
N PRO A 240 10.01 -22.75 -5.48
CA PRO A 240 9.10 -23.52 -4.63
C PRO A 240 7.68 -22.91 -4.64
N GLU A 241 6.69 -23.77 -4.47
CA GLU A 241 5.29 -23.34 -4.33
C GLU A 241 5.15 -22.35 -3.17
N GLY A 242 4.40 -21.25 -3.39
CA GLY A 242 4.21 -20.20 -2.39
C GLY A 242 5.45 -19.35 -2.10
N PHE A 243 6.51 -19.47 -2.88
CA PHE A 243 7.72 -18.67 -2.68
C PHE A 243 7.43 -17.16 -2.68
N GLN A 244 7.99 -16.45 -1.70
CA GLN A 244 7.76 -15.00 -1.48
C GLN A 244 6.31 -14.62 -1.11
N THR A 245 5.46 -15.55 -0.73
CA THR A 245 4.17 -15.19 -0.10
C THR A 245 4.37 -14.82 1.37
N ALA A 246 3.42 -14.08 1.93
CA ALA A 246 3.40 -13.76 3.35
C ALA A 246 3.52 -15.02 4.22
N GLU A 247 2.82 -16.10 3.84
CA GLU A 247 2.83 -17.41 4.54
C GLU A 247 4.21 -18.07 4.51
N PHE A 248 4.91 -17.97 3.39
CA PHE A 248 6.29 -18.46 3.27
C PHE A 248 7.23 -17.70 4.20
N LEU A 249 7.08 -16.37 4.26
CA LEU A 249 7.94 -15.50 5.07
C LEU A 249 7.65 -15.61 6.57
N GLU A 250 6.39 -15.80 6.97
CA GLU A 250 6.03 -16.08 8.36
C GLU A 250 6.67 -17.39 8.81
N LYS A 251 6.56 -18.44 8.01
CA LYS A 251 7.21 -19.74 8.28
C LYS A 251 8.73 -19.65 8.35
N ALA A 252 9.32 -18.75 7.54
CA ALA A 252 10.78 -18.50 7.53
C ALA A 252 11.24 -17.53 8.64
N GLY A 253 10.33 -16.95 9.42
CA GLY A 253 10.65 -16.03 10.52
C GLY A 253 10.93 -14.59 10.10
N PHE A 254 10.57 -14.18 8.89
CA PHE A 254 10.70 -12.79 8.41
C PHE A 254 9.47 -11.93 8.65
N VAL A 255 8.33 -12.55 8.92
CA VAL A 255 7.06 -11.89 9.26
C VAL A 255 6.60 -12.47 10.59
N ASP A 256 6.24 -11.61 11.53
CA ASP A 256 5.81 -12.03 12.87
C ASP A 256 4.41 -12.61 12.84
N ARG A 257 3.53 -12.04 12.02
CA ARG A 257 2.15 -12.51 11.93
C ARG A 257 1.46 -12.08 10.63
N ILE A 258 0.70 -13.01 10.06
CA ILE A 258 -0.25 -12.71 9.00
C ILE A 258 -1.55 -12.20 9.62
N VAL A 259 -1.98 -11.00 9.19
CA VAL A 259 -3.15 -10.33 9.75
C VAL A 259 -4.13 -9.96 8.65
N HIS A 260 -5.33 -10.53 8.73
CA HIS A 260 -6.42 -10.15 7.84
C HIS A 260 -6.76 -8.66 8.00
N ARG A 261 -7.06 -7.98 6.89
CA ARG A 261 -7.30 -6.53 6.84
C ARG A 261 -8.31 -6.03 7.86
N SER A 262 -9.36 -6.79 8.12
CA SER A 262 -10.38 -6.46 9.12
C SER A 262 -9.87 -6.46 10.56
N ALA A 263 -8.79 -7.19 10.84
CA ALA A 263 -8.19 -7.29 12.16
C ALA A 263 -7.05 -6.30 12.40
N LEU A 264 -6.47 -5.70 11.34
CA LEU A 264 -5.26 -4.85 11.42
C LEU A 264 -5.37 -3.75 12.49
N ARG A 265 -6.46 -2.98 12.52
CA ARG A 265 -6.64 -1.93 13.53
C ARG A 265 -6.55 -2.48 14.96
N THR A 266 -7.13 -3.65 15.20
CA THR A 266 -7.15 -4.28 16.51
C THR A 266 -5.77 -4.78 16.90
N GLU A 267 -5.08 -5.46 15.98
CA GLU A 267 -3.73 -5.99 16.26
C GLU A 267 -2.72 -4.86 16.47
N ILE A 268 -2.73 -3.83 15.62
CA ILE A 268 -1.88 -2.65 15.81
C ILE A 268 -2.13 -2.00 17.18
N SER A 269 -3.40 -1.76 17.54
CA SER A 269 -3.71 -1.16 18.84
C SER A 269 -3.26 -2.00 20.03
N ARG A 270 -3.32 -3.34 19.92
CA ARG A 270 -2.81 -4.26 20.97
C ARG A 270 -1.31 -4.15 21.15
N ILE A 271 -0.55 -4.11 20.03
CA ILE A 271 0.91 -3.95 20.10
C ILE A 271 1.28 -2.63 20.77
N ILE A 272 0.59 -1.54 20.43
CA ILE A 272 0.80 -0.24 21.06
C ILE A 272 0.56 -0.34 22.58
N ASP A 273 -0.54 -0.98 23.00
CA ASP A 273 -0.85 -1.15 24.43
C ASP A 273 0.20 -2.00 25.15
N TYR A 274 0.67 -3.11 24.53
CA TYR A 274 1.68 -3.98 25.12
C TYR A 274 3.05 -3.33 25.24
N SER A 275 3.38 -2.39 24.34
CA SER A 275 4.64 -1.62 24.41
C SER A 275 4.60 -0.46 25.41
N GLY A 276 3.44 -0.16 25.98
CA GLY A 276 3.26 0.97 26.91
C GLY A 276 3.34 2.35 26.26
N LYS A 277 3.04 2.44 24.97
CA LYS A 277 3.07 3.67 24.16
C LYS A 277 1.69 4.32 24.02
#